data_7aecc1bcfbfea9015b30076b361f8c1c
#
_entry.id   7aecc1bcfbfea9015b30076b361f8c1c
#
_cell.length_a   1.000
_cell.length_b   1.000
_cell.length_c   1.000
_cell.angle_alpha   90.00
_cell.angle_beta   90.00
_cell.angle_gamma   90.00
#
_symmetry.space_group_name_H-M   'P 1'
#
loop_
_entity.id
_entity.type
_entity.pdbx_description
1 polymer ?
#
loop_
_entity_poly.entity_id
_entity_poly.type
_entity_poly.pdbx_seq_one_letter_code
_entity_poly.pdbx_strand_id
1 'polypeptide(L)'
;FKLVDEVILLKKSLIDKLKLIYNLRKSFFKSIIVHDNKKRSHLISFFLKSKNKIKIKNKNFKSHIEIVKDILTRLNFSYNDSYLNTIENRKIKDENLKGFIQFHFDEKWIFNSYIRKFVNIEPSVKELSFFLNSLIEKTKKRVIITTGVQVPALLESFMQNNTNKDIACFKNLNFFELENIILNADLLISCHGATSHVAAAGDVKQIDVIDSSYNYSFWTKHFRNYTSVKRNDFQNLSENLLNLI
;
A
#
# COMPACT_ATOMS: atom_id res chain seq x y z
N PHE A 1 10.83 -7.95 -14.72
CA PHE A 1 10.71 -9.24 -14.01
C PHE A 1 9.32 -9.81 -14.25
N LYS A 2 9.23 -10.95 -14.95
CA LYS A 2 7.99 -11.72 -15.00
C LYS A 2 7.90 -12.57 -13.74
N LEU A 3 7.31 -12.01 -12.68
CA LEU A 3 7.16 -12.71 -11.39
C LEU A 3 6.05 -13.76 -11.43
N VAL A 4 5.13 -13.64 -12.38
CA VAL A 4 4.01 -14.58 -12.60
C VAL A 4 3.86 -14.83 -14.09
N ASP A 5 3.47 -16.06 -14.46
CA ASP A 5 3.26 -16.43 -15.84
C ASP A 5 1.90 -15.97 -16.35
N GLU A 6 0.88 -16.04 -15.51
CA GLU A 6 -0.49 -15.70 -15.85
C GLU A 6 -1.22 -15.09 -14.65
N VAL A 7 -2.04 -14.07 -14.91
CA VAL A 7 -2.95 -13.47 -13.94
C VAL A 7 -4.39 -13.70 -14.38
N ILE A 8 -5.17 -14.39 -13.56
CA ILE A 8 -6.58 -14.68 -13.83
C ILE A 8 -7.46 -13.88 -12.89
N LEU A 9 -8.26 -12.97 -13.44
CA LEU A 9 -9.19 -12.15 -12.66
C LEU A 9 -10.45 -12.93 -12.30
N LEU A 10 -10.73 -13.03 -11.01
CA LEU A 10 -11.96 -13.65 -10.50
C LEU A 10 -13.14 -12.67 -10.61
N LYS A 11 -13.98 -12.87 -11.61
CA LYS A 11 -15.21 -12.08 -11.80
C LYS A 11 -16.25 -12.34 -10.72
N LYS A 12 -17.20 -11.39 -10.52
CA LYS A 12 -18.23 -11.48 -9.47
C LYS A 12 -19.29 -12.54 -9.75
N SER A 13 -19.61 -12.79 -11.02
CA SER A 13 -20.67 -13.72 -11.46
C SER A 13 -20.40 -15.16 -11.00
N LEU A 14 -21.45 -15.88 -10.62
CA LEU A 14 -21.36 -17.31 -10.29
C LEU A 14 -20.96 -18.15 -11.50
N ILE A 15 -21.52 -17.83 -12.66
CA ILE A 15 -21.22 -18.53 -13.92
C ILE A 15 -19.74 -18.41 -14.27
N ASP A 16 -19.15 -17.22 -14.14
CA ASP A 16 -17.72 -17.03 -14.41
C ASP A 16 -16.84 -17.82 -13.44
N LYS A 17 -17.25 -17.93 -12.17
CA LYS A 17 -16.54 -18.76 -11.19
C LYS A 17 -16.60 -20.25 -11.56
N LEU A 18 -17.75 -20.74 -12.00
CA LEU A 18 -17.89 -22.14 -12.45
C LEU A 18 -17.07 -22.41 -13.72
N LYS A 19 -17.10 -21.48 -14.70
CA LYS A 19 -16.25 -21.56 -15.89
C LYS A 19 -14.77 -21.59 -15.52
N LEU A 20 -14.34 -20.72 -14.59
CA LEU A 20 -12.95 -20.69 -14.09
C LEU A 20 -12.56 -22.05 -13.46
N ILE A 21 -13.38 -22.59 -12.56
CA ILE A 21 -13.14 -23.89 -11.93
C ILE A 21 -13.04 -24.98 -13.01
N TYR A 22 -13.98 -25.00 -13.98
CA TYR A 22 -13.97 -25.98 -15.05
C TYR A 22 -12.68 -25.92 -15.87
N ASN A 23 -12.23 -24.73 -16.24
CA ASN A 23 -10.99 -24.54 -17.01
C ASN A 23 -9.77 -24.95 -16.20
N LEU A 24 -9.66 -24.52 -14.94
CA LEU A 24 -8.51 -24.84 -14.08
C LEU A 24 -8.45 -26.34 -13.69
N ARG A 25 -9.59 -27.06 -13.65
CA ARG A 25 -9.62 -28.50 -13.39
C ARG A 25 -8.97 -29.34 -14.48
N LYS A 26 -8.81 -28.80 -15.68
CA LYS A 26 -8.08 -29.46 -16.79
C LYS A 26 -6.59 -29.58 -16.50
N SER A 27 -6.07 -28.70 -15.64
CA SER A 27 -4.67 -28.69 -15.25
C SER A 27 -4.46 -29.41 -13.93
N PHE A 28 -3.28 -30.02 -13.79
CA PHE A 28 -2.80 -30.58 -12.52
C PHE A 28 -1.72 -29.64 -11.96
N PHE A 29 -1.96 -29.09 -10.78
CA PHE A 29 -1.04 -28.16 -10.15
C PHE A 29 -0.05 -28.89 -9.24
N LYS A 30 1.24 -28.51 -9.26
CA LYS A 30 2.21 -29.01 -8.28
C LYS A 30 1.80 -28.58 -6.86
N SER A 31 1.41 -27.33 -6.70
CA SER A 31 0.95 -26.78 -5.42
C SER A 31 -0.14 -25.75 -5.62
N ILE A 32 -1.13 -25.72 -4.74
CA ILE A 32 -2.16 -24.67 -4.64
C ILE A 32 -2.02 -24.03 -3.27
N ILE A 33 -1.83 -22.71 -3.26
CA ILE A 33 -1.72 -21.90 -2.05
C ILE A 33 -2.97 -21.04 -1.93
N VAL A 34 -3.73 -21.21 -0.85
CA VAL A 34 -4.86 -20.34 -0.49
C VAL A 34 -4.38 -19.42 0.62
N HIS A 35 -4.02 -18.20 0.22
CA HIS A 35 -3.43 -17.21 1.11
C HIS A 35 -4.46 -16.38 1.87
N ASP A 36 -5.69 -16.30 1.38
CA ASP A 36 -6.78 -15.57 2.03
C ASP A 36 -7.75 -16.50 2.77
N ASN A 37 -8.50 -15.93 3.74
CA ASN A 37 -9.52 -16.67 4.49
C ASN A 37 -10.92 -16.60 3.86
N LYS A 38 -11.03 -16.19 2.59
CA LYS A 38 -12.32 -16.05 1.93
C LYS A 38 -12.89 -17.40 1.56
N LYS A 39 -14.13 -17.67 1.98
CA LYS A 39 -14.84 -18.92 1.68
C LYS A 39 -14.79 -19.30 0.19
N ARG A 40 -14.88 -18.29 -0.71
CA ARG A 40 -14.81 -18.50 -2.16
C ARG A 40 -13.47 -19.08 -2.64
N SER A 41 -12.35 -18.63 -2.08
CA SER A 41 -11.02 -19.11 -2.44
C SER A 41 -10.81 -20.57 -1.98
N HIS A 42 -11.29 -20.90 -0.79
CA HIS A 42 -11.31 -22.27 -0.30
C HIS A 42 -12.19 -23.19 -1.15
N LEU A 43 -13.37 -22.71 -1.58
CA LEU A 43 -14.28 -23.46 -2.44
C LEU A 43 -13.64 -23.75 -3.80
N ILE A 44 -13.07 -22.73 -4.45
CA ILE A 44 -12.36 -22.90 -5.73
C ILE A 44 -11.24 -23.92 -5.58
N SER A 45 -10.38 -23.77 -4.57
CA SER A 45 -9.25 -24.68 -4.35
C SER A 45 -9.67 -26.12 -4.07
N PHE A 46 -10.87 -26.33 -3.49
CA PHE A 46 -11.41 -27.66 -3.24
C PHE A 46 -11.62 -28.45 -4.53
N PHE A 47 -12.13 -27.81 -5.57
CA PHE A 47 -12.42 -28.45 -6.86
C PHE A 47 -11.19 -28.62 -7.76
N LEU A 48 -10.04 -28.02 -7.45
CA LEU A 48 -8.85 -28.12 -8.27
C LEU A 48 -7.99 -29.35 -7.88
N LYS A 49 -7.27 -29.91 -8.86
CA LYS A 49 -6.36 -31.02 -8.66
C LYS A 49 -4.94 -30.52 -8.39
N SER A 50 -4.31 -31.01 -7.31
CA SER A 50 -2.91 -30.67 -7.03
C SER A 50 -2.23 -31.75 -6.18
N LYS A 51 -0.88 -31.78 -6.26
CA LYS A 51 -0.07 -32.62 -5.38
C LYS A 51 -0.14 -32.11 -3.94
N ASN A 52 -0.03 -30.79 -3.76
CA ASN A 52 -0.04 -30.15 -2.44
C ASN A 52 -1.12 -29.04 -2.37
N LYS A 53 -1.84 -28.95 -1.26
CA LYS A 53 -2.78 -27.85 -0.97
C LYS A 53 -2.41 -27.20 0.35
N ILE A 54 -1.94 -25.96 0.28
CA ILE A 54 -1.56 -25.16 1.44
C ILE A 54 -2.67 -24.16 1.71
N LYS A 55 -3.34 -24.29 2.85
CA LYS A 55 -4.38 -23.36 3.32
C LYS A 55 -3.84 -22.62 4.53
N ILE A 56 -3.82 -21.29 4.45
CA ILE A 56 -3.34 -20.43 5.51
C ILE A 56 -4.50 -20.00 6.39
N LYS A 57 -4.30 -20.10 7.71
CA LYS A 57 -5.23 -19.57 8.72
C LYS A 57 -4.53 -18.44 9.47
N ASN A 58 -4.80 -17.20 9.10
CA ASN A 58 -4.11 -16.01 9.64
C ASN A 58 -4.11 -15.92 11.18
N LYS A 59 -5.10 -16.52 11.85
CA LYS A 59 -5.19 -16.51 13.33
C LYS A 59 -4.00 -17.17 14.04
N ASN A 60 -3.23 -18.00 13.33
CA ASN A 60 -2.12 -18.77 13.90
C ASN A 60 -0.77 -18.01 13.81
N PHE A 61 -0.73 -16.85 13.18
CA PHE A 61 0.51 -16.12 12.90
C PHE A 61 0.50 -14.74 13.54
N LYS A 62 1.67 -14.31 14.03
CA LYS A 62 1.88 -12.98 14.65
C LYS A 62 2.20 -11.90 13.63
N SER A 63 2.59 -12.28 12.41
CA SER A 63 2.90 -11.34 11.32
C SER A 63 2.68 -11.98 9.95
N HIS A 64 2.50 -11.13 8.94
CA HIS A 64 2.36 -11.56 7.55
C HIS A 64 3.62 -12.26 7.04
N ILE A 65 4.81 -11.83 7.47
CA ILE A 65 6.06 -12.46 7.07
C ILE A 65 6.19 -13.91 7.60
N GLU A 66 5.63 -14.21 8.78
CA GLU A 66 5.59 -15.58 9.29
C GLU A 66 4.74 -16.49 8.41
N ILE A 67 3.66 -15.96 7.80
CA ILE A 67 2.86 -16.69 6.82
C ILE A 67 3.70 -17.05 5.58
N VAL A 68 4.47 -16.09 5.08
CA VAL A 68 5.35 -16.32 3.92
C VAL A 68 6.40 -17.38 4.24
N LYS A 69 7.03 -17.29 5.42
CA LYS A 69 8.00 -18.30 5.90
C LYS A 69 7.37 -19.70 6.00
N ASP A 70 6.17 -19.81 6.55
CA ASP A 70 5.45 -21.09 6.65
C ASP A 70 5.13 -21.67 5.26
N ILE A 71 4.67 -20.85 4.32
CA ILE A 71 4.41 -21.28 2.93
C ILE A 71 5.69 -21.83 2.29
N LEU A 72 6.79 -21.09 2.38
CA LEU A 72 8.07 -21.49 1.80
C LEU A 72 8.57 -22.80 2.41
N THR A 73 8.51 -22.93 3.74
CA THR A 73 8.90 -24.16 4.44
C THR A 73 8.09 -25.37 3.95
N ARG A 74 6.77 -25.23 3.82
CA ARG A 74 5.89 -26.32 3.31
C ARG A 74 6.16 -26.66 1.83
N LEU A 75 6.74 -25.74 1.08
CA LEU A 75 7.16 -25.95 -0.30
C LEU A 75 8.62 -26.42 -0.43
N ASN A 76 9.32 -26.63 0.70
CA ASN A 76 10.74 -26.98 0.79
C ASN A 76 11.66 -25.89 0.18
N PHE A 77 11.28 -24.62 0.33
CA PHE A 77 12.14 -23.47 0.02
C PHE A 77 12.68 -22.85 1.30
N SER A 78 13.94 -22.40 1.26
CA SER A 78 14.51 -21.56 2.31
C SER A 78 14.02 -20.11 2.16
N TYR A 79 13.76 -19.46 3.28
CA TYR A 79 13.48 -18.04 3.31
C TYR A 79 14.78 -17.26 3.51
N ASN A 80 14.92 -16.15 2.76
CA ASN A 80 16.02 -15.21 2.92
C ASN A 80 15.47 -13.78 3.05
N ASP A 81 15.91 -13.04 4.06
CA ASP A 81 15.50 -11.65 4.30
C ASP A 81 15.91 -10.70 3.16
N SER A 82 16.94 -11.05 2.36
CA SER A 82 17.33 -10.26 1.19
C SER A 82 16.23 -10.14 0.13
N TYR A 83 15.26 -11.06 0.11
CA TYR A 83 14.12 -10.98 -0.80
C TYR A 83 13.12 -9.87 -0.45
N LEU A 84 13.21 -9.27 0.73
CA LEU A 84 12.33 -8.17 1.13
C LEU A 84 12.59 -6.87 0.35
N ASN A 85 13.80 -6.69 -0.17
CA ASN A 85 14.24 -5.47 -0.84
C ASN A 85 14.46 -5.66 -2.36
N THR A 86 13.72 -6.55 -2.98
CA THR A 86 13.91 -6.85 -4.43
C THR A 86 13.50 -5.71 -5.35
N ILE A 87 12.73 -4.73 -4.86
CA ILE A 87 12.26 -3.59 -5.65
C ILE A 87 13.30 -2.47 -5.74
N GLU A 88 14.25 -2.39 -4.81
CA GLU A 88 15.29 -1.36 -4.82
C GLU A 88 16.04 -1.29 -6.16
N ASN A 89 16.30 -2.43 -6.79
CA ASN A 89 16.94 -2.54 -8.11
C ASN A 89 16.08 -2.00 -9.27
N ARG A 90 14.81 -1.66 -9.04
CA ARG A 90 13.91 -1.09 -10.05
C ARG A 90 13.85 0.42 -10.01
N LYS A 91 14.55 1.05 -9.09
CA LYS A 91 14.56 2.50 -8.95
C LYS A 91 15.05 3.13 -10.25
N ILE A 92 14.14 3.70 -11.02
CA ILE A 92 14.48 4.52 -12.18
C ILE A 92 15.07 5.81 -11.64
N LYS A 93 16.35 6.03 -11.92
CA LYS A 93 17.01 7.29 -11.55
C LYS A 93 16.51 8.39 -12.48
N ASP A 94 15.43 9.02 -12.10
CA ASP A 94 14.93 10.24 -12.73
C ASP A 94 15.46 11.43 -11.93
N GLU A 95 16.38 12.19 -12.52
CA GLU A 95 16.98 13.35 -11.86
C GLU A 95 15.95 14.45 -11.52
N ASN A 96 14.85 14.50 -12.27
CA ASN A 96 13.75 15.43 -12.00
C ASN A 96 12.91 15.02 -10.80
N LEU A 97 13.03 13.77 -10.35
CA LEU A 97 12.31 13.18 -9.20
C LEU A 97 13.22 12.97 -7.98
N LYS A 98 14.21 13.83 -7.74
CA LYS A 98 15.06 13.72 -6.53
C LYS A 98 14.70 14.78 -5.51
N GLY A 99 14.92 14.46 -4.23
CA GLY A 99 14.86 15.44 -3.15
C GLY A 99 13.46 15.95 -2.86
N PHE A 100 12.45 15.08 -2.84
CA PHE A 100 11.07 15.46 -2.55
C PHE A 100 10.44 14.57 -1.48
N ILE A 101 9.38 15.06 -0.88
CA ILE A 101 8.48 14.33 0.00
C ILE A 101 7.24 13.95 -0.79
N GLN A 102 6.89 12.67 -0.80
CA GLN A 102 5.62 12.23 -1.35
C GLN A 102 4.54 12.27 -0.27
N PHE A 103 3.46 12.98 -0.53
CA PHE A 103 2.24 12.97 0.27
C PHE A 103 1.14 12.24 -0.51
N HIS A 104 0.85 10.99 -0.12
CA HIS A 104 -0.20 10.21 -0.79
C HIS A 104 -1.55 10.52 -0.16
N PHE A 105 -2.33 11.35 -0.85
CA PHE A 105 -3.63 11.85 -0.41
C PHE A 105 -4.76 11.11 -1.14
N ASP A 106 -5.16 9.97 -0.61
CA ASP A 106 -6.20 9.11 -1.16
C ASP A 106 -7.53 9.22 -0.37
N GLU A 107 -8.52 8.43 -0.75
CA GLU A 107 -9.82 8.37 -0.11
C GLU A 107 -9.80 8.05 1.38
N LYS A 108 -8.69 7.54 1.91
CA LYS A 108 -8.55 7.24 3.35
C LYS A 108 -8.38 8.49 4.22
N TRP A 109 -8.02 9.62 3.60
CA TRP A 109 -7.98 10.92 4.28
C TRP A 109 -9.36 11.56 4.41
N ILE A 110 -10.32 11.14 3.59
CA ILE A 110 -11.65 11.75 3.50
C ILE A 110 -12.60 11.04 4.46
N PHE A 111 -13.30 11.85 5.27
CA PHE A 111 -14.22 11.35 6.27
C PHE A 111 -15.39 10.58 5.60
N ASN A 112 -15.74 9.43 6.17
CA ASN A 112 -16.79 8.54 5.68
C ASN A 112 -16.62 8.03 4.23
N SER A 113 -15.50 8.32 3.55
CA SER A 113 -15.31 7.85 2.17
C SER A 113 -14.95 6.37 2.10
N TYR A 114 -13.88 5.97 2.78
CA TYR A 114 -13.36 4.59 2.69
C TYR A 114 -13.75 3.74 3.90
N ILE A 115 -13.50 4.24 5.12
CA ILE A 115 -13.83 3.56 6.36
C ILE A 115 -14.56 4.51 7.30
N ARG A 116 -15.86 4.29 7.47
CA ARG A 116 -16.76 5.17 8.22
C ARG A 116 -16.53 5.21 9.73
N LYS A 117 -15.84 4.23 10.29
CA LYS A 117 -15.60 4.12 11.74
C LYS A 117 -14.25 4.66 12.20
N PHE A 118 -13.39 5.08 11.29
CA PHE A 118 -12.10 5.66 11.64
C PHE A 118 -12.26 7.11 12.11
N VAL A 119 -11.32 7.55 12.96
CA VAL A 119 -11.27 8.95 13.38
C VAL A 119 -11.15 9.86 12.15
N ASN A 120 -11.92 10.95 12.15
CA ASN A 120 -11.88 11.95 11.09
C ASN A 120 -10.52 12.66 11.09
N ILE A 121 -9.86 12.63 9.94
CA ILE A 121 -8.59 13.35 9.66
C ILE A 121 -8.71 14.17 8.38
N GLU A 122 -9.92 14.40 7.87
CA GLU A 122 -10.14 15.21 6.69
C GLU A 122 -9.81 16.68 7.01
N PRO A 123 -8.83 17.29 6.32
CA PRO A 123 -8.49 18.68 6.52
C PRO A 123 -9.49 19.59 5.81
N SER A 124 -9.58 20.83 6.24
CA SER A 124 -10.01 21.92 5.36
C SER A 124 -8.91 22.27 4.33
N VAL A 125 -9.29 22.98 3.28
CA VAL A 125 -8.30 23.49 2.28
C VAL A 125 -7.22 24.35 2.94
N LYS A 126 -7.57 25.14 3.94
CA LYS A 126 -6.64 25.99 4.69
C LYS A 126 -5.66 25.17 5.53
N GLU A 127 -6.15 24.17 6.24
CA GLU A 127 -5.29 23.28 7.05
C GLU A 127 -4.34 22.46 6.18
N LEU A 128 -4.81 21.95 5.04
CA LEU A 128 -3.97 21.23 4.10
C LEU A 128 -2.87 22.17 3.53
N SER A 129 -3.24 23.38 3.15
CA SER A 129 -2.29 24.39 2.66
C SER A 129 -1.25 24.73 3.71
N PHE A 130 -1.68 24.97 4.95
CA PHE A 130 -0.77 25.28 6.06
C PHE A 130 0.20 24.13 6.32
N PHE A 131 -0.29 22.90 6.41
CA PHE A 131 0.54 21.71 6.63
C PHE A 131 1.59 21.53 5.54
N LEU A 132 1.20 21.58 4.26
CA LEU A 132 2.13 21.37 3.14
C LEU A 132 3.19 22.47 3.06
N ASN A 133 2.83 23.74 3.30
CA ASN A 133 3.79 24.83 3.33
C ASN A 133 4.75 24.70 4.52
N SER A 134 4.26 24.34 5.71
CA SER A 134 5.11 24.08 6.89
C SER A 134 6.07 22.92 6.66
N LEU A 135 5.62 21.88 5.93
CA LEU A 135 6.45 20.74 5.56
C LEU A 135 7.60 21.16 4.64
N ILE A 136 7.32 21.99 3.63
CA ILE A 136 8.33 22.54 2.72
C ILE A 136 9.31 23.45 3.48
N GLU A 137 8.79 24.35 4.31
CA GLU A 137 9.61 25.27 5.09
C GLU A 137 10.59 24.54 6.01
N LYS A 138 10.11 23.52 6.71
CA LYS A 138 10.92 22.72 7.64
C LYS A 138 11.98 21.88 6.92
N THR A 139 11.62 21.25 5.81
CA THR A 139 12.50 20.28 5.14
C THR A 139 13.32 20.85 4.00
N LYS A 140 12.94 22.01 3.48
CA LYS A 140 13.48 22.62 2.25
C LYS A 140 13.35 21.70 1.03
N LYS A 141 12.33 20.84 1.03
CA LYS A 141 12.06 19.87 -0.05
C LYS A 141 10.71 20.17 -0.69
N ARG A 142 10.63 19.92 -1.99
CA ARG A 142 9.37 19.92 -2.72
C ARG A 142 8.43 18.84 -2.18
N VAL A 143 7.13 19.05 -2.33
CA VAL A 143 6.10 18.06 -2.03
C VAL A 143 5.43 17.60 -3.32
N ILE A 144 5.41 16.31 -3.54
CA ILE A 144 4.64 15.66 -4.61
C ILE A 144 3.43 14.98 -3.99
N ILE A 145 2.25 15.50 -4.32
CA ILE A 145 0.99 14.87 -3.93
C ILE A 145 0.63 13.82 -4.97
N THR A 146 0.33 12.61 -4.52
CA THR A 146 -0.24 11.54 -5.36
C THR A 146 -1.60 11.12 -4.82
N THR A 147 -2.48 10.63 -5.69
CA THR A 147 -3.84 10.24 -5.31
C THR A 147 -4.08 8.75 -5.51
N GLY A 148 -5.15 8.23 -4.91
CA GLY A 148 -5.75 6.96 -5.28
C GLY A 148 -6.49 7.04 -6.62
N VAL A 149 -7.34 6.04 -6.88
CA VAL A 149 -8.16 5.97 -8.11
C VAL A 149 -9.16 7.14 -8.19
N GLN A 150 -9.65 7.60 -7.04
CA GLN A 150 -10.52 8.77 -6.94
C GLN A 150 -9.73 9.95 -6.39
N VAL A 151 -9.86 11.09 -7.06
CA VAL A 151 -9.27 12.35 -6.59
C VAL A 151 -10.25 12.99 -5.63
N PRO A 152 -9.86 13.24 -4.36
CA PRO A 152 -10.73 13.93 -3.41
C PRO A 152 -11.06 15.36 -3.88
N ALA A 153 -12.34 15.75 -3.81
CA ALA A 153 -12.79 17.09 -4.21
C ALA A 153 -12.08 18.22 -3.45
N LEU A 154 -11.77 17.98 -2.19
CA LEU A 154 -10.95 18.88 -1.37
C LEU A 154 -9.59 19.16 -1.99
N LEU A 155 -8.92 18.12 -2.51
CA LEU A 155 -7.62 18.26 -3.17
C LEU A 155 -7.74 19.05 -4.47
N GLU A 156 -8.82 18.87 -5.23
CA GLU A 156 -9.07 19.69 -6.42
C GLU A 156 -9.22 21.17 -6.07
N SER A 157 -10.02 21.47 -5.05
CA SER A 157 -10.19 22.86 -4.56
C SER A 157 -8.88 23.43 -4.03
N PHE A 158 -8.05 22.65 -3.35
CA PHE A 158 -6.73 23.05 -2.91
C PHE A 158 -5.84 23.41 -4.11
N MET A 159 -5.75 22.54 -5.12
CA MET A 159 -4.87 22.74 -6.28
C MET A 159 -5.28 23.94 -7.15
N GLN A 160 -6.57 24.26 -7.23
CA GLN A 160 -7.06 25.44 -7.95
C GLN A 160 -6.57 26.76 -7.30
N ASN A 161 -6.39 26.77 -5.99
CA ASN A 161 -5.98 27.94 -5.22
C ASN A 161 -4.49 27.95 -4.83
N ASN A 162 -3.77 26.86 -5.11
CA ASN A 162 -2.36 26.74 -4.74
C ASN A 162 -1.47 27.52 -5.70
N THR A 163 -0.68 28.42 -5.16
CA THR A 163 0.33 29.23 -5.90
C THR A 163 1.75 28.78 -5.61
N ASN A 164 1.96 27.86 -4.67
CA ASN A 164 3.29 27.39 -4.31
C ASN A 164 3.82 26.41 -5.37
N LYS A 165 4.91 26.80 -6.05
CA LYS A 165 5.55 26.02 -7.12
C LYS A 165 6.27 24.76 -6.62
N ASP A 166 6.55 24.69 -5.32
CA ASP A 166 7.17 23.52 -4.68
C ASP A 166 6.15 22.42 -4.36
N ILE A 167 4.87 22.63 -4.66
CA ILE A 167 3.80 21.64 -4.54
C ILE A 167 3.35 21.21 -5.93
N ALA A 168 3.58 19.95 -6.27
CA ALA A 168 3.07 19.33 -7.49
C ALA A 168 2.03 18.25 -7.15
N CYS A 169 1.06 18.00 -8.04
CA CYS A 169 0.07 16.96 -7.86
C CYS A 169 -0.01 16.07 -9.10
N PHE A 170 0.20 14.76 -8.92
CA PHE A 170 0.05 13.76 -9.95
C PHE A 170 -1.19 12.91 -9.68
N LYS A 171 -2.13 12.95 -10.61
CA LYS A 171 -3.41 12.26 -10.56
C LYS A 171 -3.45 11.11 -11.56
N ASN A 172 -4.33 10.13 -11.33
CA ASN A 172 -4.58 9.03 -12.27
C ASN A 172 -3.34 8.24 -12.69
N LEU A 173 -2.36 8.15 -11.81
CA LEU A 173 -1.15 7.37 -12.04
C LEU A 173 -1.49 5.89 -12.16
N ASN A 174 -0.89 5.20 -13.11
CA ASN A 174 -0.87 3.75 -13.10
C ASN A 174 0.07 3.23 -11.99
N PHE A 175 0.04 1.92 -11.74
CA PHE A 175 0.83 1.34 -10.65
C PHE A 175 2.33 1.58 -10.80
N PHE A 176 2.88 1.48 -12.01
CA PHE A 176 4.32 1.64 -12.25
C PHE A 176 4.78 3.08 -12.11
N GLU A 177 3.95 4.04 -12.53
CA GLU A 177 4.21 5.47 -12.32
C GLU A 177 4.22 5.82 -10.84
N LEU A 178 3.23 5.32 -10.09
CA LEU A 178 3.15 5.52 -8.64
C LEU A 178 4.32 4.85 -7.92
N GLU A 179 4.67 3.61 -8.28
CA GLU A 179 5.85 2.90 -7.77
C GLU A 179 7.13 3.71 -8.00
N ASN A 180 7.32 4.25 -9.22
CA ASN A 180 8.49 5.07 -9.54
C ASN A 180 8.59 6.32 -8.66
N ILE A 181 7.47 7.03 -8.43
CA ILE A 181 7.46 8.19 -7.53
C ILE A 181 7.81 7.76 -6.10
N ILE A 182 7.20 6.69 -5.58
CA ILE A 182 7.48 6.19 -4.23
C ILE A 182 8.96 5.86 -4.07
N LEU A 183 9.54 5.11 -5.01
CA LEU A 183 10.93 4.67 -4.93
C LEU A 183 11.96 5.81 -5.03
N ASN A 184 11.58 6.96 -5.56
CA ASN A 184 12.44 8.15 -5.66
C ASN A 184 12.18 9.19 -4.56
N ALA A 185 11.15 9.01 -3.74
CA ALA A 185 10.88 9.90 -2.61
C ALA A 185 11.90 9.72 -1.48
N ASP A 186 12.28 10.83 -0.85
CA ASP A 186 13.08 10.80 0.38
C ASP A 186 12.23 10.39 1.59
N LEU A 187 10.94 10.66 1.52
CA LEU A 187 9.96 10.32 2.54
C LEU A 187 8.58 10.13 1.90
N LEU A 188 7.91 9.04 2.22
CA LEU A 188 6.49 8.84 1.95
C LEU A 188 5.67 9.16 3.22
N ILE A 189 4.64 9.99 3.09
CA ILE A 189 3.59 10.17 4.09
C ILE A 189 2.28 9.67 3.48
N SER A 190 1.65 8.68 4.11
CA SER A 190 0.41 8.08 3.61
C SER A 190 -0.47 7.52 4.72
N CYS A 191 -1.76 7.30 4.45
CA CYS A 191 -2.53 6.36 5.24
C CYS A 191 -2.12 4.94 4.86
N HIS A 192 -1.90 4.07 5.86
CA HIS A 192 -1.44 2.71 5.63
C HIS A 192 -2.21 1.99 4.51
N GLY A 193 -1.48 1.41 3.57
CA GLY A 193 -2.07 0.72 2.42
C GLY A 193 -1.02 0.16 1.45
N ALA A 194 -1.42 0.00 0.19
CA ALA A 194 -0.55 -0.57 -0.85
C ALA A 194 0.75 0.24 -1.03
N THR A 195 0.66 1.57 -0.97
CA THR A 195 1.81 2.48 -1.07
C THR A 195 2.85 2.23 0.02
N SER A 196 2.41 1.95 1.25
CA SER A 196 3.30 1.62 2.37
C SER A 196 4.09 0.32 2.13
N HIS A 197 3.46 -0.68 1.51
CA HIS A 197 4.14 -1.91 1.15
C HIS A 197 5.16 -1.72 0.02
N VAL A 198 4.86 -0.86 -0.94
CA VAL A 198 5.82 -0.50 -2.02
C VAL A 198 7.01 0.25 -1.43
N ALA A 199 6.77 1.24 -0.57
CA ALA A 199 7.82 1.98 0.11
C ALA A 199 8.72 1.07 0.95
N ALA A 200 8.13 0.14 1.71
CA ALA A 200 8.87 -0.84 2.51
C ALA A 200 9.72 -1.77 1.63
N ALA A 201 9.21 -2.22 0.48
CA ALA A 201 9.93 -3.07 -0.44
C ALA A 201 11.10 -2.32 -1.13
N GLY A 202 11.01 -1.01 -1.29
CA GLY A 202 12.07 -0.13 -1.81
C GLY A 202 12.96 0.49 -0.74
N ASP A 203 12.78 0.12 0.52
CA ASP A 203 13.49 0.68 1.69
C ASP A 203 13.36 2.20 1.83
N VAL A 204 12.27 2.78 1.34
CA VAL A 204 11.97 4.21 1.41
C VAL A 204 11.53 4.56 2.82
N LYS A 205 12.06 5.66 3.38
CA LYS A 205 11.59 6.21 4.66
C LYS A 205 10.10 6.55 4.56
N GLN A 206 9.30 6.11 5.53
CA GLN A 206 7.86 6.31 5.48
C GLN A 206 7.25 6.59 6.85
N ILE A 207 6.21 7.41 6.83
CA ILE A 207 5.34 7.68 7.97
C ILE A 207 3.92 7.31 7.57
N ASP A 208 3.36 6.29 8.23
CA ASP A 208 2.00 5.84 8.02
C ASP A 208 1.03 6.41 9.05
N VAL A 209 -0.06 6.99 8.58
CA VAL A 209 -1.20 7.35 9.41
C VAL A 209 -2.07 6.12 9.60
N ILE A 210 -2.19 5.66 10.85
CA ILE A 210 -2.86 4.42 11.22
C ILE A 210 -4.02 4.67 12.18
N ASP A 211 -5.02 3.81 12.17
CA ASP A 211 -6.10 3.83 13.16
C ASP A 211 -5.79 2.89 14.33
N SER A 212 -6.04 3.35 15.56
CA SER A 212 -5.70 2.60 16.77
C SER A 212 -6.57 1.34 16.97
N SER A 213 -7.71 1.23 16.28
CA SER A 213 -8.61 0.07 16.39
C SER A 213 -8.13 -1.15 15.60
N TYR A 214 -7.07 -1.01 14.80
CA TYR A 214 -6.57 -2.08 13.95
C TYR A 214 -5.10 -2.41 14.25
N ASN A 215 -4.78 -3.70 14.25
CA ASN A 215 -3.40 -4.17 14.49
C ASN A 215 -2.57 -4.12 13.20
N TYR A 216 -1.94 -3.00 12.93
CA TYR A 216 -1.06 -2.83 11.77
C TYR A 216 0.26 -3.57 11.90
N SER A 217 0.73 -3.87 13.11
CA SER A 217 2.01 -4.57 13.33
C SER A 217 2.05 -5.96 12.67
N PHE A 218 0.86 -6.57 12.46
CA PHE A 218 0.76 -7.81 11.70
C PHE A 218 1.33 -7.67 10.28
N TRP A 219 1.13 -6.51 9.65
CA TRP A 219 1.54 -6.22 8.27
C TRP A 219 2.90 -5.54 8.18
N THR A 220 3.27 -4.72 9.18
CA THR A 220 4.41 -3.80 9.12
C THR A 220 5.64 -4.27 9.88
N LYS A 221 5.57 -5.40 10.60
CA LYS A 221 6.66 -5.91 11.44
C LYS A 221 8.00 -6.05 10.72
N HIS A 222 7.99 -6.23 9.41
CA HIS A 222 9.20 -6.37 8.59
C HIS A 222 9.62 -5.08 7.87
N PHE A 223 8.89 -3.98 8.04
CA PHE A 223 9.26 -2.69 7.48
C PHE A 223 10.45 -2.12 8.27
N ARG A 224 11.47 -1.62 7.58
CA ARG A 224 12.71 -1.12 8.19
C ARG A 224 12.63 0.36 8.52
N ASN A 225 12.49 1.21 7.51
CA ASN A 225 12.45 2.68 7.62
C ASN A 225 11.01 3.16 7.83
N TYR A 226 10.36 2.66 8.90
CA TYR A 226 8.94 2.80 9.14
C TYR A 226 8.64 3.48 10.47
N THR A 227 7.81 4.52 10.41
CA THR A 227 7.20 5.16 11.59
C THR A 227 5.70 5.21 11.41
N SER A 228 4.93 5.10 12.46
CA SER A 228 3.47 5.26 12.40
C SER A 228 2.98 6.35 13.34
N VAL A 229 1.95 7.08 12.89
CA VAL A 229 1.23 8.08 13.67
C VAL A 229 -0.23 7.68 13.75
N LYS A 230 -0.81 7.76 14.95
CA LYS A 230 -2.22 7.46 15.13
C LYS A 230 -3.09 8.58 14.57
N ARG A 231 -4.21 8.20 13.96
CA ARG A 231 -5.27 9.13 13.58
C ARG A 231 -5.75 9.91 14.80
N ASN A 232 -5.85 11.21 14.62
CA ASN A 232 -6.46 12.17 15.51
C ASN A 232 -7.20 13.19 14.62
N ASP A 233 -7.71 14.31 15.17
CA ASP A 233 -8.08 15.43 14.32
C ASP A 233 -6.88 15.90 13.48
N PHE A 234 -7.16 16.57 12.36
CA PHE A 234 -6.11 16.91 11.40
C PHE A 234 -5.06 17.87 11.98
N GLN A 235 -5.45 18.79 12.85
CA GLN A 235 -4.51 19.73 13.46
C GLN A 235 -3.45 18.99 14.28
N ASN A 236 -3.86 18.19 15.25
CA ASN A 236 -2.95 17.39 16.07
C ASN A 236 -2.14 16.39 15.22
N LEU A 237 -2.78 15.78 14.20
CA LEU A 237 -2.09 14.87 13.28
C LEU A 237 -0.98 15.59 12.51
N SER A 238 -1.24 16.77 11.95
CA SER A 238 -0.27 17.55 11.19
C SER A 238 0.93 17.99 12.05
N GLU A 239 0.68 18.43 13.28
CA GLU A 239 1.73 18.76 14.26
C GLU A 239 2.61 17.53 14.56
N ASN A 240 2.00 16.37 14.82
CA ASN A 240 2.73 15.12 15.06
C ASN A 240 3.56 14.70 13.84
N LEU A 241 3.02 14.82 12.63
CA LEU A 241 3.74 14.53 11.39
C LEU A 241 4.95 15.47 11.24
N LEU A 242 4.75 16.77 11.45
CA LEU A 242 5.84 17.74 11.39
C LEU A 242 6.93 17.47 12.44
N ASN A 243 6.59 17.03 13.64
CA ASN A 243 7.56 16.73 14.69
C ASN A 243 8.42 15.47 14.42
N LEU A 244 7.99 14.57 13.55
CA LEU A 244 8.72 13.35 13.17
C LEU A 244 9.69 13.54 12.00
N ILE A 245 9.63 14.67 11.34
CA ILE A 245 10.43 15.03 10.17
C ILE A 245 11.52 16.01 10.57
#